data_d2bb6cc2dc50b88791db25d701d324ec
#
_entry.id   d2bb6cc2dc50b88791db25d701d324ec
#
_cell.length_a   1.000
_cell.length_b   1.000
_cell.length_c   1.000
_cell.angle_alpha   90.00
_cell.angle_beta   90.00
_cell.angle_gamma   90.00
#
_symmetry.space_group_name_H-M   'P 1'
#
loop_
_entity.id
_entity.type
_entity.pdbx_description
1 polymer ?
#
loop_
_entity_poly.entity_id
_entity_poly.type
_entity_poly.pdbx_seq_one_letter_code
_entity_poly.pdbx_strand_id
1 'polypeptide(L)'
;MHGHGKPDEGAQSSTGTTEAATNLKIALKLQNLLEQSGTIVILTRSDENAIYDIEAKTLKQKKISDIHNRVKIGNESSADLFVSIHLNKIPQQQYDGWQTFYKQGSEEGKKLAISIQNNLNEAIQKENNRVAKTIENIYIIKHVEIPITIVECGFLSNPQEEQELLQDSYQERLAWGIYNGIIDYFYD
;
A
#
# COMPACT_ATOMS: atom_id res chain seq x y z
N MET A 1 5.77 1.01 3.20
CA MET A 1 5.15 -0.09 3.96
C MET A 1 4.16 -0.85 3.09
N HIS A 2 3.88 -2.14 3.33
CA HIS A 2 2.91 -2.90 2.54
C HIS A 2 2.13 -3.84 3.45
N GLY A 3 0.84 -4.09 3.10
CA GLY A 3 -0.05 -4.95 3.88
C GLY A 3 0.26 -6.43 3.78
N HIS A 4 -0.29 -7.22 4.70
CA HIS A 4 -0.24 -8.66 4.75
C HIS A 4 1.17 -9.31 4.77
N GLY A 5 1.24 -10.61 4.90
CA GLY A 5 2.42 -11.47 4.94
C GLY A 5 2.03 -12.86 5.45
N LYS A 6 2.77 -13.92 5.08
CA LYS A 6 2.45 -15.29 5.51
C LYS A 6 2.32 -15.39 7.04
N PRO A 7 1.30 -16.08 7.53
CA PRO A 7 0.31 -16.91 6.81
C PRO A 7 -0.94 -16.15 6.33
N ASP A 8 -1.04 -14.83 6.48
CA ASP A 8 -2.12 -14.00 5.94
C ASP A 8 -1.69 -13.37 4.63
N GLU A 9 -1.98 -14.01 3.53
CA GLU A 9 -1.57 -13.52 2.21
C GLU A 9 -2.48 -12.42 1.62
N GLY A 10 -3.50 -11.96 2.39
CA GLY A 10 -4.44 -10.96 1.94
C GLY A 10 -5.42 -11.49 0.89
N ALA A 11 -5.76 -10.65 -0.08
CA ALA A 11 -6.55 -11.06 -1.23
C ALA A 11 -5.78 -12.06 -2.10
N GLN A 12 -6.49 -13.01 -2.69
CA GLN A 12 -5.94 -13.97 -3.65
C GLN A 12 -6.81 -13.99 -4.90
N SER A 13 -6.20 -13.92 -6.08
CA SER A 13 -6.90 -14.07 -7.35
C SER A 13 -7.39 -15.49 -7.59
N SER A 14 -8.12 -15.71 -8.68
CA SER A 14 -8.55 -17.05 -9.10
C SER A 14 -7.40 -17.93 -9.60
N THR A 15 -6.29 -17.35 -10.03
CA THR A 15 -5.09 -18.04 -10.53
C THR A 15 -4.04 -18.28 -9.45
N GLY A 16 -4.25 -17.78 -8.24
CA GLY A 16 -3.34 -17.97 -7.10
C GLY A 16 -2.40 -16.80 -6.81
N THR A 17 -2.48 -15.70 -7.55
CA THR A 17 -1.72 -14.48 -7.24
C THR A 17 -2.16 -13.92 -5.91
N THR A 18 -1.22 -13.67 -4.99
CA THR A 18 -1.52 -13.15 -3.67
C THR A 18 -1.17 -11.66 -3.55
N GLU A 19 -2.00 -10.95 -2.80
CA GLU A 19 -1.79 -9.55 -2.47
C GLU A 19 -0.45 -9.34 -1.77
N ALA A 20 -0.12 -10.17 -0.78
CA ALA A 20 1.11 -10.04 -0.01
C ALA A 20 2.37 -10.11 -0.88
N ALA A 21 2.44 -11.03 -1.84
CA ALA A 21 3.60 -11.19 -2.72
C ALA A 21 3.75 -10.00 -3.68
N THR A 22 2.65 -9.53 -4.26
CA THR A 22 2.67 -8.40 -5.20
C THR A 22 2.97 -7.08 -4.50
N ASN A 23 2.36 -6.84 -3.33
CA ASN A 23 2.64 -5.64 -2.52
C ASN A 23 4.12 -5.55 -2.13
N LEU A 24 4.75 -6.67 -1.77
CA LEU A 24 6.17 -6.69 -1.43
C LEU A 24 7.04 -6.26 -2.62
N LYS A 25 6.77 -6.75 -3.81
CA LYS A 25 7.51 -6.39 -5.03
C LYS A 25 7.41 -4.89 -5.33
N ILE A 26 6.21 -4.33 -5.26
CA ILE A 26 5.98 -2.88 -5.46
C ILE A 26 6.72 -2.07 -4.38
N ALA A 27 6.63 -2.50 -3.10
CA ALA A 27 7.27 -1.82 -2.00
C ALA A 27 8.81 -1.81 -2.09
N LEU A 28 9.43 -2.91 -2.53
CA LEU A 28 10.88 -2.98 -2.73
C LEU A 28 11.35 -2.09 -3.89
N LYS A 29 10.56 -1.98 -4.98
CA LYS A 29 10.84 -1.04 -6.07
C LYS A 29 10.72 0.42 -5.59
N LEU A 30 9.68 0.74 -4.82
CA LEU A 30 9.50 2.05 -4.22
C LEU A 30 10.64 2.39 -3.25
N GLN A 31 11.05 1.46 -2.39
CA GLN A 31 12.20 1.63 -1.50
C GLN A 31 13.44 2.03 -2.29
N ASN A 32 13.76 1.30 -3.36
CA ASN A 32 14.94 1.58 -4.18
C ASN A 32 14.91 2.99 -4.77
N LEU A 33 13.77 3.46 -5.27
CA LEU A 33 13.61 4.82 -5.79
C LEU A 33 13.82 5.89 -4.71
N LEU A 34 13.20 5.70 -3.55
CA LEU A 34 13.29 6.64 -2.43
C LEU A 34 14.72 6.70 -1.86
N GLU A 35 15.38 5.57 -1.67
CA GLU A 35 16.77 5.52 -1.16
C GLU A 35 17.76 6.16 -2.14
N GLN A 36 17.57 6.00 -3.45
CA GLN A 36 18.38 6.70 -4.46
C GLN A 36 18.22 8.23 -4.42
N SER A 37 17.09 8.74 -3.94
CA SER A 37 16.88 10.19 -3.72
C SER A 37 17.34 10.67 -2.34
N GLY A 38 17.99 9.81 -1.54
CA GLY A 38 18.49 10.14 -0.20
C GLY A 38 17.47 10.02 0.93
N THR A 39 16.28 9.46 0.67
CA THR A 39 15.26 9.23 1.68
C THR A 39 15.58 7.98 2.51
N ILE A 40 15.38 8.05 3.82
CA ILE A 40 15.48 6.87 4.69
C ILE A 40 14.14 6.11 4.63
N VAL A 41 14.19 4.84 4.24
CA VAL A 41 13.00 4.00 4.11
C VAL A 41 12.97 2.91 5.17
N ILE A 42 11.88 2.85 5.92
CA ILE A 42 11.62 1.79 6.90
C ILE A 42 10.50 0.90 6.37
N LEU A 43 10.86 -0.34 5.99
CA LEU A 43 9.88 -1.35 5.64
C LEU A 43 9.34 -2.04 6.90
N THR A 44 8.03 -2.30 6.96
CA THR A 44 7.47 -3.12 8.05
C THR A 44 7.83 -4.59 7.92
N ARG A 45 8.06 -5.07 6.71
CA ARG A 45 8.65 -6.39 6.41
C ARG A 45 9.48 -6.30 5.14
N SER A 46 10.50 -7.11 5.01
CA SER A 46 11.37 -7.19 3.82
C SER A 46 11.30 -8.56 3.12
N ASP A 47 10.52 -9.49 3.67
CA ASP A 47 10.32 -10.83 3.14
C ASP A 47 8.82 -11.19 3.05
N GLU A 48 8.49 -12.43 2.76
CA GLU A 48 7.11 -12.89 2.61
C GLU A 48 6.35 -13.05 3.94
N ASN A 49 7.03 -12.98 5.09
CA ASN A 49 6.42 -13.25 6.38
C ASN A 49 5.74 -12.00 6.96
N ALA A 50 4.64 -12.22 7.66
CA ALA A 50 4.02 -11.22 8.53
C ALA A 50 4.84 -11.05 9.81
N ILE A 51 4.70 -9.90 10.45
CA ILE A 51 5.49 -9.49 11.63
C ILE A 51 4.73 -9.66 12.95
N TYR A 52 4.05 -10.81 13.10
CA TYR A 52 3.31 -11.12 14.32
C TYR A 52 4.19 -11.70 15.42
N ASP A 53 3.76 -11.55 16.68
CA ASP A 53 4.45 -12.06 17.84
C ASP A 53 4.36 -13.58 17.93
N ILE A 54 5.38 -14.22 18.48
CA ILE A 54 5.50 -15.69 18.58
C ILE A 54 4.38 -16.34 19.42
N GLU A 55 3.77 -15.57 20.30
CA GLU A 55 2.64 -15.96 21.15
C GLU A 55 1.32 -16.07 20.36
N ALA A 56 1.22 -15.44 19.20
CA ALA A 56 0.04 -15.51 18.34
C ALA A 56 -0.08 -16.89 17.68
N LYS A 57 -1.01 -17.71 18.15
CA LYS A 57 -1.15 -19.12 17.70
C LYS A 57 -2.17 -19.29 16.57
N THR A 58 -3.28 -18.55 16.61
CA THR A 58 -4.32 -18.66 15.59
C THR A 58 -4.09 -17.63 14.48
N LEU A 59 -4.63 -17.88 13.27
CA LEU A 59 -4.57 -16.92 12.16
C LEU A 59 -5.14 -15.56 12.56
N LYS A 60 -6.25 -15.54 13.29
CA LYS A 60 -6.85 -14.30 13.80
C LYS A 60 -5.91 -13.53 14.73
N GLN A 61 -5.25 -14.22 15.66
CA GLN A 61 -4.27 -13.60 16.56
C GLN A 61 -3.06 -13.05 15.77
N LYS A 62 -2.56 -13.82 14.80
CA LYS A 62 -1.45 -13.38 13.93
C LYS A 62 -1.79 -12.13 13.14
N LYS A 63 -2.99 -12.07 12.55
CA LYS A 63 -3.46 -10.86 11.85
C LYS A 63 -3.54 -9.64 12.77
N ILE A 64 -4.08 -9.81 13.97
CA ILE A 64 -4.19 -8.72 14.96
C ILE A 64 -2.80 -8.27 15.39
N SER A 65 -1.91 -9.20 15.73
CA SER A 65 -0.54 -8.87 16.15
C SER A 65 0.25 -8.19 15.02
N ASP A 66 0.15 -8.69 13.79
CA ASP A 66 0.81 -8.09 12.62
C ASP A 66 0.40 -6.62 12.41
N ILE A 67 -0.90 -6.32 12.45
CA ILE A 67 -1.36 -4.94 12.27
C ILE A 67 -0.94 -4.02 13.42
N HIS A 68 -0.93 -4.52 14.67
CA HIS A 68 -0.45 -3.79 15.83
C HIS A 68 1.05 -3.48 15.71
N ASN A 69 1.85 -4.46 15.30
CA ASN A 69 3.29 -4.26 15.12
C ASN A 69 3.60 -3.27 13.99
N ARG A 70 2.81 -3.26 12.91
CA ARG A 70 2.93 -2.24 11.85
C ARG A 70 2.63 -0.83 12.36
N VAL A 71 1.58 -0.66 13.16
CA VAL A 71 1.25 0.62 13.80
C VAL A 71 2.37 1.05 14.74
N LYS A 72 2.88 0.13 15.55
CA LYS A 72 4.01 0.40 16.46
C LYS A 72 5.25 0.87 15.70
N ILE A 73 5.65 0.17 14.64
CA ILE A 73 6.77 0.59 13.78
C ILE A 73 6.52 2.00 13.22
N GLY A 74 5.32 2.29 12.72
CA GLY A 74 4.97 3.61 12.19
C GLY A 74 5.15 4.72 13.23
N ASN A 75 4.64 4.52 14.43
CA ASN A 75 4.64 5.55 15.48
C ASN A 75 6.00 5.71 16.19
N GLU A 76 6.80 4.64 16.27
CA GLU A 76 8.12 4.66 16.95
C GLU A 76 9.29 5.00 16.00
N SER A 77 9.07 5.01 14.68
CA SER A 77 10.14 5.16 13.68
C SER A 77 10.65 6.59 13.47
N SER A 78 9.99 7.60 14.02
CA SER A 78 10.25 9.03 13.71
C SER A 78 10.19 9.34 12.19
N ALA A 79 9.42 8.58 11.44
CA ALA A 79 9.21 8.82 10.01
C ALA A 79 8.24 10.01 9.80
N ASP A 80 8.41 10.73 8.68
CA ASP A 80 7.59 11.88 8.33
C ASP A 80 6.21 11.48 7.79
N LEU A 81 6.11 10.28 7.18
CA LEU A 81 4.87 9.77 6.62
C LEU A 81 4.82 8.23 6.57
N PHE A 82 3.62 7.71 6.34
CA PHE A 82 3.36 6.27 6.26
C PHE A 82 2.54 5.95 4.99
N VAL A 83 3.10 5.13 4.11
CA VAL A 83 2.37 4.64 2.93
C VAL A 83 2.10 3.14 3.08
N SER A 84 0.84 2.73 2.98
CA SER A 84 0.42 1.32 3.03
C SER A 84 -0.01 0.85 1.65
N ILE A 85 0.73 -0.09 1.06
CA ILE A 85 0.49 -0.62 -0.29
C ILE A 85 -0.38 -1.86 -0.20
N HIS A 86 -1.46 -1.89 -0.95
CA HIS A 86 -2.47 -2.93 -0.99
C HIS A 86 -2.96 -3.25 -2.40
N LEU A 87 -3.64 -4.39 -2.56
CA LEU A 87 -4.41 -4.75 -3.73
C LEU A 87 -5.84 -5.10 -3.31
N ASN A 88 -6.79 -4.57 -4.05
CA ASN A 88 -8.20 -4.77 -3.78
C ASN A 88 -8.70 -6.12 -4.37
N LYS A 89 -9.78 -6.63 -3.80
CA LYS A 89 -10.55 -7.74 -4.36
C LYS A 89 -12.02 -7.58 -3.99
N ILE A 90 -12.88 -7.56 -5.01
CA ILE A 90 -14.32 -7.48 -4.84
C ILE A 90 -15.01 -8.53 -5.74
N PRO A 91 -16.27 -8.91 -5.49
CA PRO A 91 -16.96 -9.92 -6.31
C PRO A 91 -17.09 -9.53 -7.80
N GLN A 92 -17.19 -8.24 -8.08
CA GLN A 92 -17.37 -7.72 -9.44
C GLN A 92 -16.03 -7.60 -10.17
N GLN A 93 -15.85 -8.40 -11.22
CA GLN A 93 -14.60 -8.48 -11.97
C GLN A 93 -14.35 -7.33 -12.96
N GLN A 94 -15.36 -6.50 -13.24
CA GLN A 94 -15.26 -5.37 -14.16
C GLN A 94 -14.56 -4.14 -13.57
N TYR A 95 -14.34 -4.12 -12.26
CA TYR A 95 -13.64 -2.99 -11.62
C TYR A 95 -12.13 -3.18 -11.73
N ASP A 96 -11.47 -2.07 -12.03
CA ASP A 96 -10.02 -1.94 -12.17
C ASP A 96 -9.55 -0.57 -11.65
N GLY A 97 -8.25 -0.32 -11.77
CA GLY A 97 -7.61 0.95 -11.43
C GLY A 97 -7.18 1.06 -9.96
N TRP A 98 -6.44 2.07 -9.67
CA TRP A 98 -5.83 2.38 -8.38
C TRP A 98 -6.63 3.44 -7.64
N GLN A 99 -6.54 3.44 -6.32
CA GLN A 99 -7.19 4.43 -5.46
C GLN A 99 -6.44 4.63 -4.17
N THR A 100 -6.32 5.89 -3.73
CA THR A 100 -5.73 6.23 -2.44
C THR A 100 -6.79 6.54 -1.40
N PHE A 101 -6.46 6.23 -0.14
CA PHE A 101 -7.34 6.47 1.00
C PHE A 101 -6.58 7.12 2.14
N TYR A 102 -7.25 8.01 2.87
CA TYR A 102 -6.69 8.75 4.00
C TYR A 102 -7.65 8.82 5.19
N LYS A 103 -7.10 9.18 6.36
CA LYS A 103 -7.86 9.34 7.59
C LYS A 103 -8.75 10.58 7.52
N GLN A 104 -10.03 10.44 7.86
CA GLN A 104 -10.94 11.58 7.95
C GLN A 104 -10.40 12.61 8.96
N GLY A 105 -10.42 13.89 8.58
CA GLY A 105 -9.92 15.00 9.39
C GLY A 105 -8.40 15.17 9.40
N SER A 106 -7.65 14.33 8.67
CA SER A 106 -6.20 14.52 8.50
C SER A 106 -5.91 15.32 7.22
N GLU A 107 -5.59 16.60 7.34
CA GLU A 107 -5.26 17.44 6.17
C GLU A 107 -3.95 16.99 5.52
N GLU A 108 -2.92 16.65 6.29
CA GLU A 108 -1.66 16.13 5.77
C GLU A 108 -1.82 14.75 5.11
N GLY A 109 -2.59 13.84 5.70
CA GLY A 109 -2.92 12.56 5.08
C GLY A 109 -3.73 12.73 3.78
N LYS A 110 -4.62 13.73 3.72
CA LYS A 110 -5.37 14.08 2.50
C LYS A 110 -4.44 14.61 1.40
N LYS A 111 -3.56 15.56 1.74
CA LYS A 111 -2.55 16.11 0.82
C LYS A 111 -1.70 15.00 0.23
N LEU A 112 -1.14 14.12 1.07
CA LEU A 112 -0.36 12.96 0.65
C LEU A 112 -1.14 12.03 -0.28
N ALA A 113 -2.39 11.68 0.08
CA ALA A 113 -3.22 10.79 -0.72
C ALA A 113 -3.57 11.38 -2.08
N ILE A 114 -3.88 12.68 -2.17
CA ILE A 114 -4.17 13.37 -3.42
C ILE A 114 -2.93 13.43 -4.31
N SER A 115 -1.78 13.78 -3.75
CA SER A 115 -0.51 13.82 -4.48
C SER A 115 -0.17 12.46 -5.09
N ILE A 116 -0.24 11.37 -4.31
CA ILE A 116 0.00 10.03 -4.82
C ILE A 116 -1.05 9.62 -5.88
N GLN A 117 -2.34 9.94 -5.67
CA GLN A 117 -3.39 9.62 -6.65
C GLN A 117 -3.11 10.27 -8.00
N ASN A 118 -2.75 11.55 -8.02
CA ASN A 118 -2.47 12.31 -9.25
C ASN A 118 -1.24 11.74 -9.97
N ASN A 119 -0.16 11.49 -9.24
CA ASN A 119 1.07 10.95 -9.82
C ASN A 119 0.91 9.51 -10.32
N LEU A 120 0.06 8.70 -9.71
CA LEU A 120 -0.31 7.38 -10.24
C LEU A 120 -1.07 7.52 -11.56
N ASN A 121 -2.01 8.48 -11.68
CA ASN A 121 -2.72 8.74 -12.93
C ASN A 121 -1.75 9.11 -14.07
N GLU A 122 -0.75 9.93 -13.79
CA GLU A 122 0.29 10.31 -14.76
C GLU A 122 1.22 9.15 -15.12
N ALA A 123 1.65 8.36 -14.13
CA ALA A 123 2.61 7.27 -14.35
C ALA A 123 1.99 6.08 -15.10
N ILE A 124 0.74 5.74 -14.82
CA ILE A 124 0.07 4.57 -15.39
C ILE A 124 -0.51 4.87 -16.78
N GLN A 125 -0.97 6.11 -17.02
CA GLN A 125 -1.51 6.59 -18.31
C GLN A 125 -2.69 5.75 -18.83
N LYS A 126 -3.53 5.29 -17.91
CA LYS A 126 -4.81 4.65 -18.19
C LYS A 126 -5.95 5.51 -17.66
N GLU A 127 -7.13 5.35 -18.24
CA GLU A 127 -8.32 6.01 -17.71
C GLU A 127 -8.62 5.47 -16.30
N ASN A 128 -8.64 6.38 -15.34
CA ASN A 128 -8.99 6.09 -13.96
C ASN A 128 -9.73 7.28 -13.36
N ASN A 129 -11.04 7.12 -13.18
CA ASN A 129 -11.92 8.16 -12.63
C ASN A 129 -11.97 8.15 -11.09
N ARG A 130 -11.11 7.35 -10.44
CA ARG A 130 -11.03 7.29 -8.99
C ARG A 130 -10.23 8.47 -8.45
N VAL A 131 -10.67 8.95 -7.29
CA VAL A 131 -10.02 10.05 -6.57
C VAL A 131 -9.66 9.59 -5.16
N ALA A 132 -8.76 10.31 -4.50
CA ALA A 132 -8.46 10.09 -3.09
C ALA A 132 -9.71 10.21 -2.23
N LYS A 133 -9.95 9.25 -1.32
CA LYS A 133 -11.14 9.19 -0.46
C LYS A 133 -10.78 8.97 1.00
N THR A 134 -11.68 9.41 1.87
CA THR A 134 -11.61 9.07 3.29
C THR A 134 -11.97 7.61 3.54
N ILE A 135 -11.32 6.99 4.55
CA ILE A 135 -11.67 5.67 5.07
C ILE A 135 -11.58 5.68 6.59
N GLU A 136 -12.56 5.10 7.27
CA GLU A 136 -12.65 5.21 8.74
C GLU A 136 -12.44 3.88 9.47
N ASN A 137 -12.79 2.74 8.85
CA ASN A 137 -12.90 1.46 9.56
C ASN A 137 -11.64 0.57 9.44
N ILE A 138 -10.50 1.16 9.11
CA ILE A 138 -9.22 0.45 8.99
C ILE A 138 -8.35 0.76 10.20
N TYR A 139 -7.91 -0.28 10.92
CA TYR A 139 -7.16 -0.14 12.18
C TYR A 139 -5.90 0.72 12.01
N ILE A 140 -5.09 0.47 10.98
CA ILE A 140 -3.84 1.20 10.74
C ILE A 140 -4.08 2.69 10.46
N ILE A 141 -5.15 3.03 9.72
CA ILE A 141 -5.55 4.42 9.46
C ILE A 141 -5.92 5.15 10.74
N LYS A 142 -6.55 4.45 11.70
CA LYS A 142 -6.98 5.07 12.97
C LYS A 142 -5.82 5.34 13.92
N HIS A 143 -4.82 4.44 13.95
CA HIS A 143 -3.85 4.39 15.03
C HIS A 143 -2.43 4.83 14.65
N VAL A 144 -2.13 4.97 13.36
CA VAL A 144 -0.90 5.66 12.93
C VAL A 144 -1.09 7.16 13.12
N GLU A 145 -0.14 7.79 13.80
CA GLU A 145 -0.22 9.19 14.25
C GLU A 145 0.36 10.16 13.23
N ILE A 146 1.31 9.72 12.42
CA ILE A 146 1.89 10.49 11.32
C ILE A 146 0.99 10.50 10.08
N PRO A 147 1.17 11.42 9.11
CA PRO A 147 0.44 11.41 7.85
C PRO A 147 0.45 10.03 7.20
N ILE A 148 -0.73 9.47 6.96
CA ILE A 148 -0.88 8.10 6.42
C ILE A 148 -1.80 8.07 5.21
N THR A 149 -1.42 7.28 4.21
CA THR A 149 -2.28 6.89 3.09
C THR A 149 -2.23 5.37 2.85
N ILE A 150 -3.37 4.79 2.47
CA ILE A 150 -3.44 3.46 1.87
C ILE A 150 -3.51 3.66 0.35
N VAL A 151 -2.71 2.91 -0.38
CA VAL A 151 -2.69 2.87 -1.84
C VAL A 151 -3.15 1.49 -2.29
N GLU A 152 -4.38 1.41 -2.79
CA GLU A 152 -4.89 0.24 -3.51
C GLU A 152 -4.38 0.32 -4.94
N CYS A 153 -3.43 -0.53 -5.30
CA CYS A 153 -2.71 -0.46 -6.57
C CYS A 153 -3.45 -1.13 -7.75
N GLY A 154 -4.57 -1.79 -7.49
CA GLY A 154 -5.38 -2.48 -8.50
C GLY A 154 -6.23 -3.59 -7.89
N PHE A 155 -6.99 -4.29 -8.74
CA PHE A 155 -7.96 -5.30 -8.33
C PHE A 155 -7.53 -6.70 -8.78
N LEU A 156 -7.21 -7.58 -7.83
CA LEU A 156 -6.93 -9.02 -8.08
C LEU A 156 -8.17 -9.80 -8.57
N SER A 157 -9.36 -9.21 -8.45
CA SER A 157 -10.60 -9.78 -9.00
C SER A 157 -10.74 -9.58 -10.51
N ASN A 158 -10.04 -8.61 -11.11
CA ASN A 158 -10.04 -8.35 -12.54
C ASN A 158 -8.91 -9.15 -13.21
N PRO A 159 -9.23 -10.12 -14.13
CA PRO A 159 -8.21 -10.99 -14.72
C PRO A 159 -7.19 -10.25 -15.58
N GLN A 160 -7.59 -9.16 -16.24
CA GLN A 160 -6.68 -8.36 -17.05
C GLN A 160 -5.73 -7.56 -16.18
N GLU A 161 -6.24 -6.91 -15.14
CA GLU A 161 -5.42 -6.14 -14.22
C GLU A 161 -4.50 -7.03 -13.38
N GLU A 162 -4.95 -8.25 -13.01
CA GLU A 162 -4.08 -9.24 -12.38
C GLU A 162 -2.85 -9.55 -13.26
N GLN A 163 -3.03 -9.77 -14.56
CA GLN A 163 -1.91 -10.01 -15.47
C GLN A 163 -0.95 -8.82 -15.54
N GLU A 164 -1.46 -7.59 -15.52
CA GLU A 164 -0.63 -6.39 -15.49
C GLU A 164 0.14 -6.27 -14.16
N LEU A 165 -0.52 -6.51 -13.03
CA LEU A 165 0.08 -6.48 -11.70
C LEU A 165 1.23 -7.51 -11.53
N LEU A 166 1.24 -8.58 -12.34
CA LEU A 166 2.33 -9.57 -12.39
C LEU A 166 3.52 -9.10 -13.22
N GLN A 167 3.35 -8.10 -14.09
CA GLN A 167 4.43 -7.59 -14.94
C GLN A 167 5.34 -6.65 -14.15
N ASP A 168 6.64 -6.88 -14.25
CA ASP A 168 7.65 -6.09 -13.58
C ASP A 168 7.58 -4.60 -13.95
N SER A 169 7.40 -4.32 -15.25
CA SER A 169 7.26 -2.97 -15.80
C SER A 169 6.01 -2.23 -15.28
N TYR A 170 4.91 -2.93 -14.99
CA TYR A 170 3.72 -2.31 -14.42
C TYR A 170 3.92 -1.99 -12.93
N GLN A 171 4.57 -2.89 -12.19
CA GLN A 171 4.96 -2.65 -10.80
C GLN A 171 5.95 -1.48 -10.68
N GLU A 172 6.86 -1.31 -11.66
CA GLU A 172 7.77 -0.16 -11.73
C GLU A 172 7.01 1.15 -11.93
N ARG A 173 6.02 1.19 -12.81
CA ARG A 173 5.18 2.38 -13.01
C ARG A 173 4.36 2.72 -11.76
N LEU A 174 3.81 1.72 -11.06
CA LEU A 174 3.13 1.92 -9.79
C LEU A 174 4.09 2.51 -8.73
N ALA A 175 5.27 1.92 -8.57
CA ALA A 175 6.29 2.42 -7.65
C ALA A 175 6.74 3.84 -8.01
N TRP A 176 6.91 4.14 -9.29
CA TRP A 176 7.27 5.46 -9.81
C TRP A 176 6.19 6.52 -9.51
N GLY A 177 4.91 6.19 -9.74
CA GLY A 177 3.80 7.09 -9.41
C GLY A 177 3.70 7.37 -7.91
N ILE A 178 3.87 6.34 -7.05
CA ILE A 178 3.89 6.53 -5.59
C ILE A 178 5.10 7.37 -5.17
N TYR A 179 6.28 7.10 -5.73
CA TYR A 179 7.50 7.86 -5.49
C TYR A 179 7.32 9.35 -5.80
N ASN A 180 6.88 9.68 -7.01
CA ASN A 180 6.67 11.09 -7.40
C ASN A 180 5.64 11.76 -6.48
N GLY A 181 4.55 11.08 -6.15
CA GLY A 181 3.56 11.63 -5.23
C GLY A 181 4.08 11.86 -3.81
N ILE A 182 5.03 11.06 -3.33
CA ILE A 182 5.72 11.33 -2.06
C ILE A 182 6.64 12.54 -2.19
N ILE A 183 7.40 12.65 -3.27
CA ILE A 183 8.30 13.77 -3.51
C ILE A 183 7.50 15.08 -3.62
N ASP A 184 6.46 15.12 -4.43
CA ASP A 184 5.61 16.30 -4.61
C ASP A 184 4.94 16.73 -3.28
N TYR A 185 4.54 15.77 -2.44
CA TYR A 185 3.98 16.08 -1.12
C TYR A 185 4.91 16.93 -0.25
N PHE A 186 6.23 16.74 -0.35
CA PHE A 186 7.21 17.52 0.43
C PHE A 186 7.57 18.86 -0.21
N TYR A 187 7.37 19.03 -1.51
CA TYR A 187 7.73 20.26 -2.22
C TYR A 187 6.56 21.22 -2.41
N ASP A 188 5.31 20.78 -2.28
CA ASP A 188 4.08 21.61 -2.32
C ASP A 188 3.71 22.14 -0.91
#